data_40c7dbaf2c6b69a35c44215e5e2ab87b
#
_entry.id   40c7dbaf2c6b69a35c44215e5e2ab87b
#
_cell.length_a   1.000
_cell.length_b   1.000
_cell.length_c   1.000
_cell.angle_alpha   90.00
_cell.angle_beta   90.00
_cell.angle_gamma   90.00
#
_symmetry.space_group_name_H-M   'P 1'
#
loop_
_entity.id
_entity.type
_entity.pdbx_description
1 polymer ?
#
loop_
_entity_poly.entity_id
_entity_poly.type
_entity_poly.pdbx_seq_one_letter_code
_entity_poly.pdbx_strand_id
1 'polypeptide(L)'
;IGGVEHAILHLLYSRFFMRAIDYKNDKFNIKEPFEGLFTQGMVCHETYKDQNNNWLSPEEIESKDGKNFYIKNNPGKKVIVGPSESMSKSKKNTIDPETIIENYGADSVRLFILSDSPPEKDVQWSEQGMAASYKFIQKLWVLHGKIKEKLKKKNSNVSSIDISKNTNKFISKINNNLDRFHYNVIIANIYEIYNFLNQSINAELNSQELRENYTKILSVLLPIVPHYASECLNDLNDNIFQNWPQIDKKMLQEDYVEYVVQINGKKRAMIK
;
A
#
# COMPACT_ATOMS: atom_id res chain seq x y z
N ILE A 1 -2.40 -16.60 4.52
CA ILE A 1 -1.06 -17.20 4.45
C ILE A 1 -0.77 -17.56 3.00
N GLY A 2 -0.12 -16.66 2.26
CA GLY A 2 0.25 -16.88 0.87
C GLY A 2 -0.94 -16.96 -0.09
N GLY A 3 -0.69 -17.43 -1.32
CA GLY A 3 -1.70 -17.61 -2.35
C GLY A 3 -2.59 -18.84 -2.13
N VAL A 4 -3.57 -18.99 -3.01
CA VAL A 4 -4.56 -20.08 -2.96
C VAL A 4 -3.91 -21.47 -3.04
N GLU A 5 -2.74 -21.61 -3.63
CA GLU A 5 -1.97 -22.87 -3.72
C GLU A 5 -1.62 -23.44 -2.34
N HIS A 6 -1.48 -22.60 -1.32
CA HIS A 6 -1.21 -23.03 0.06
C HIS A 6 -2.42 -23.65 0.76
N ALA A 7 -3.62 -23.54 0.17
CA ALA A 7 -4.81 -24.24 0.68
C ALA A 7 -4.61 -25.77 0.65
N ILE A 8 -3.97 -26.30 -0.40
CA ILE A 8 -3.66 -27.72 -0.54
C ILE A 8 -2.38 -28.09 0.21
N LEU A 9 -1.35 -27.25 0.15
CA LEU A 9 -0.04 -27.54 0.76
C LEU A 9 -0.05 -27.28 2.27
N HIS A 10 0.22 -26.05 2.66
CA HIS A 10 0.38 -25.68 4.07
C HIS A 10 -0.88 -25.93 4.91
N LEU A 11 -2.03 -25.50 4.43
CA LEU A 11 -3.29 -25.62 5.18
C LEU A 11 -3.69 -27.09 5.40
N LEU A 12 -3.62 -27.92 4.35
CA LEU A 12 -3.96 -29.34 4.45
C LEU A 12 -3.02 -30.07 5.42
N TYR A 13 -1.71 -29.83 5.33
CA TYR A 13 -0.74 -30.47 6.22
C TYR A 13 -0.90 -30.01 7.67
N SER A 14 -1.10 -28.73 7.92
CA SER A 14 -1.30 -28.24 9.30
C SER A 14 -2.58 -28.80 9.93
N ARG A 15 -3.67 -28.88 9.17
CA ARG A 15 -4.93 -29.49 9.64
C ARG A 15 -4.78 -30.99 9.90
N PHE A 16 -4.13 -31.70 9.02
CA PHE A 16 -3.84 -33.12 9.23
C PHE A 16 -3.00 -33.34 10.47
N PHE A 17 -1.92 -32.57 10.64
CA PHE A 17 -1.02 -32.67 11.79
C PHE A 17 -1.77 -32.39 13.11
N MET A 18 -2.57 -31.36 13.18
CA MET A 18 -3.37 -31.07 14.39
C MET A 18 -4.35 -32.17 14.71
N ARG A 19 -5.05 -32.74 13.72
CA ARG A 19 -5.97 -33.87 13.93
C ARG A 19 -5.26 -35.15 14.33
N ALA A 20 -4.04 -35.35 13.83
CA ALA A 20 -3.23 -36.50 14.23
C ALA A 20 -2.79 -36.42 15.72
N ILE A 21 -2.43 -35.21 16.20
CA ILE A 21 -2.10 -34.98 17.61
C ILE A 21 -3.33 -35.10 18.50
N ASP A 22 -4.49 -34.59 18.06
CA ASP A 22 -5.75 -34.66 18.81
C ASP A 22 -6.31 -36.11 18.87
N TYR A 23 -5.89 -36.99 17.94
CA TYR A 23 -6.43 -38.36 17.87
C TYR A 23 -6.12 -39.15 19.13
N LYS A 24 -7.16 -39.54 19.86
CA LYS A 24 -7.09 -40.25 21.16
C LYS A 24 -6.29 -39.51 22.24
N ASN A 25 -6.22 -38.18 22.17
CA ASN A 25 -5.51 -37.37 23.15
C ASN A 25 -6.49 -36.43 23.88
N ASP A 26 -6.97 -36.87 25.03
CA ASP A 26 -7.95 -36.13 25.85
C ASP A 26 -7.41 -34.80 26.43
N LYS A 27 -6.11 -34.55 26.35
CA LYS A 27 -5.47 -33.34 26.85
C LYS A 27 -5.38 -32.24 25.79
N PHE A 28 -5.58 -32.58 24.53
CA PHE A 28 -5.43 -31.67 23.40
C PHE A 28 -6.76 -31.55 22.65
N ASN A 29 -7.50 -30.48 22.88
CA ASN A 29 -8.85 -30.31 22.36
C ASN A 29 -8.92 -29.23 21.27
N ILE A 30 -7.94 -29.24 20.35
CA ILE A 30 -7.88 -28.32 19.23
C ILE A 30 -7.83 -29.11 17.93
N LYS A 31 -8.93 -29.12 17.18
CA LYS A 31 -9.07 -29.90 15.93
C LYS A 31 -8.63 -29.13 14.69
N GLU A 32 -8.79 -27.81 14.71
CA GLU A 32 -8.45 -26.93 13.59
C GLU A 32 -7.42 -25.91 14.05
N PRO A 33 -6.30 -25.75 13.30
CA PRO A 33 -5.20 -24.87 13.71
C PRO A 33 -5.49 -23.38 13.48
N PHE A 34 -6.51 -23.03 12.70
CA PHE A 34 -6.84 -21.66 12.31
C PHE A 34 -8.34 -21.39 12.40
N GLU A 35 -8.71 -20.19 12.86
CA GLU A 35 -10.09 -19.74 12.94
C GLU A 35 -10.62 -19.24 11.58
N GLY A 36 -9.75 -18.77 10.72
CA GLY A 36 -10.11 -18.22 9.42
C GLY A 36 -9.06 -18.48 8.36
N LEU A 37 -9.49 -18.39 7.11
CA LEU A 37 -8.65 -18.48 5.91
C LEU A 37 -8.71 -17.18 5.14
N PHE A 38 -7.55 -16.61 4.89
CA PHE A 38 -7.37 -15.51 3.97
C PHE A 38 -6.32 -15.90 2.93
N THR A 39 -6.71 -15.91 1.65
CA THR A 39 -5.80 -16.19 0.54
C THR A 39 -5.56 -14.91 -0.26
N GLN A 40 -4.29 -14.61 -0.51
CA GLN A 40 -3.92 -13.49 -1.37
C GLN A 40 -3.88 -13.92 -2.83
N GLY A 41 -4.10 -12.95 -3.73
CA GLY A 41 -3.88 -13.12 -5.16
C GLY A 41 -2.41 -13.26 -5.54
N MET A 42 -2.15 -13.56 -6.78
CA MET A 42 -0.80 -13.74 -7.34
C MET A 42 -0.29 -12.43 -7.94
N VAL A 43 1.02 -12.26 -7.98
CA VAL A 43 1.62 -11.23 -8.82
C VAL A 43 1.78 -11.78 -10.23
N CYS A 44 1.14 -11.11 -11.17
CA CYS A 44 1.08 -11.50 -12.58
C CYS A 44 1.91 -10.54 -13.44
N HIS A 45 2.49 -11.07 -14.48
CA HIS A 45 3.21 -10.29 -15.48
C HIS A 45 2.93 -10.83 -16.89
N GLU A 46 3.02 -9.96 -17.88
CA GLU A 46 2.95 -10.37 -19.28
C GLU A 46 3.95 -11.46 -19.61
N THR A 47 3.61 -12.29 -20.54
CA THR A 47 4.48 -13.34 -21.05
C THR A 47 4.99 -12.99 -22.44
N TYR A 48 6.22 -13.35 -22.74
CA TYR A 48 6.88 -13.00 -23.98
C TYR A 48 7.45 -14.21 -24.69
N LYS A 49 7.27 -14.28 -26.01
CA LYS A 49 7.80 -15.35 -26.84
C LYS A 49 8.48 -14.82 -28.09
N ASP A 50 9.51 -15.55 -28.55
CA ASP A 50 10.05 -15.35 -29.87
C ASP A 50 9.18 -16.00 -30.96
N GLN A 51 9.56 -15.84 -32.22
CA GLN A 51 8.86 -16.41 -33.36
C GLN A 51 8.91 -17.95 -33.41
N ASN A 52 9.81 -18.56 -32.64
CA ASN A 52 9.96 -20.02 -32.52
C ASN A 52 9.22 -20.58 -31.29
N ASN A 53 8.37 -19.77 -30.62
CA ASN A 53 7.63 -20.15 -29.42
C ASN A 53 8.50 -20.32 -28.14
N ASN A 54 9.76 -19.89 -28.13
CA ASN A 54 10.59 -19.92 -26.94
C ASN A 54 10.22 -18.75 -26.01
N TRP A 55 10.17 -19.01 -24.70
CA TRP A 55 9.93 -17.98 -23.69
C TRP A 55 11.10 -17.02 -23.60
N LEU A 56 10.81 -15.72 -23.53
CA LEU A 56 11.75 -14.65 -23.33
C LEU A 56 11.50 -13.99 -21.96
N SER A 57 12.57 -13.58 -21.29
CA SER A 57 12.44 -12.78 -20.05
C SER A 57 12.24 -11.29 -20.39
N PRO A 58 11.69 -10.50 -19.46
CA PRO A 58 11.57 -9.04 -19.63
C PRO A 58 12.92 -8.36 -19.93
N GLU A 59 14.01 -8.92 -19.43
CA GLU A 59 15.37 -8.40 -19.66
C GLU A 59 15.89 -8.63 -21.08
N GLU A 60 15.38 -9.65 -21.78
CA GLU A 60 15.77 -10.01 -23.15
C GLU A 60 15.04 -9.17 -24.21
N ILE A 61 14.09 -8.34 -23.80
CA ILE A 61 13.24 -7.55 -24.71
C ILE A 61 13.41 -6.05 -24.50
N GLU A 62 13.05 -5.27 -25.50
CA GLU A 62 12.97 -3.81 -25.44
C GLU A 62 11.74 -3.31 -26.21
N SER A 63 11.19 -2.16 -25.79
CA SER A 63 10.14 -1.48 -26.49
C SER A 63 10.45 0.03 -26.55
N LYS A 64 10.22 0.65 -27.71
CA LYS A 64 10.38 2.11 -27.92
C LYS A 64 9.07 2.87 -27.69
N ASP A 65 7.94 2.21 -27.87
CA ASP A 65 6.60 2.81 -27.84
C ASP A 65 5.66 2.22 -26.79
N GLY A 66 6.16 1.26 -25.97
CA GLY A 66 5.38 0.54 -24.97
C GLY A 66 4.33 -0.42 -25.55
N LYS A 67 4.27 -0.58 -26.87
CA LYS A 67 3.30 -1.46 -27.57
C LYS A 67 3.95 -2.54 -28.40
N ASN A 68 5.06 -2.21 -29.03
CA ASN A 68 5.80 -3.15 -29.86
C ASN A 68 7.11 -3.53 -29.16
N PHE A 69 7.26 -4.82 -28.93
CA PHE A 69 8.43 -5.39 -28.26
C PHE A 69 9.32 -6.12 -29.26
N TYR A 70 10.61 -5.98 -29.09
CA TYR A 70 11.67 -6.55 -29.92
C TYR A 70 12.72 -7.23 -29.06
N ILE A 71 13.43 -8.20 -29.61
CA ILE A 71 14.54 -8.84 -28.91
C ILE A 71 15.69 -7.84 -28.83
N LYS A 72 16.19 -7.55 -27.62
CA LYS A 72 17.19 -6.52 -27.32
C LYS A 72 18.47 -6.65 -28.16
N ASN A 73 18.94 -7.87 -28.35
CA ASN A 73 20.13 -8.18 -29.15
C ASN A 73 19.82 -8.38 -30.64
N ASN A 74 18.56 -8.28 -31.07
CA ASN A 74 18.14 -8.40 -32.46
C ASN A 74 16.87 -7.59 -32.75
N PRO A 75 16.99 -6.25 -32.88
CA PRO A 75 15.85 -5.32 -33.03
C PRO A 75 14.95 -5.59 -34.26
N GLY A 76 15.40 -6.43 -35.19
CA GLY A 76 14.58 -6.86 -36.34
C GLY A 76 13.59 -7.97 -36.02
N LYS A 77 13.71 -8.64 -34.87
CA LYS A 77 12.84 -9.74 -34.47
C LYS A 77 11.78 -9.24 -33.49
N LYS A 78 10.52 -9.22 -33.96
CA LYS A 78 9.35 -8.84 -33.14
C LYS A 78 9.04 -9.94 -32.13
N VAL A 79 8.70 -9.54 -30.91
CA VAL A 79 8.29 -10.39 -29.78
C VAL A 79 6.77 -10.55 -29.82
N ILE A 80 6.29 -11.75 -29.53
CA ILE A 80 4.87 -12.05 -29.32
C ILE A 80 4.57 -11.84 -27.84
N VAL A 81 3.70 -10.86 -27.54
CA VAL A 81 3.23 -10.58 -26.18
C VAL A 81 2.03 -11.48 -25.92
N GLY A 82 2.13 -12.29 -24.90
CA GLY A 82 1.05 -13.14 -24.41
C GLY A 82 0.30 -12.52 -23.23
N PRO A 83 -0.70 -13.21 -22.69
CA PRO A 83 -1.47 -12.73 -21.55
C PRO A 83 -0.61 -12.56 -20.30
N SER A 84 -1.08 -11.68 -19.41
CA SER A 84 -0.53 -11.59 -18.06
C SER A 84 -0.93 -12.82 -17.25
N GLU A 85 0.05 -13.51 -16.72
CA GLU A 85 -0.12 -14.75 -15.96
C GLU A 85 0.74 -14.70 -14.69
N SER A 86 0.44 -15.55 -13.71
CA SER A 86 1.25 -15.64 -12.49
C SER A 86 2.72 -15.90 -12.86
N MET A 87 3.61 -15.16 -12.18
CA MET A 87 5.04 -15.22 -12.42
C MET A 87 5.59 -16.63 -12.17
N SER A 88 6.35 -17.15 -13.12
CA SER A 88 7.02 -18.44 -13.00
C SER A 88 8.34 -18.47 -13.75
N LYS A 89 9.32 -19.19 -13.19
CA LYS A 89 10.64 -19.38 -13.82
C LYS A 89 10.54 -20.11 -15.16
N SER A 90 9.57 -21.03 -15.32
CA SER A 90 9.37 -21.78 -16.56
C SER A 90 8.89 -20.92 -17.72
N LYS A 91 8.14 -19.86 -17.44
CA LYS A 91 7.64 -18.90 -18.44
C LYS A 91 8.56 -17.70 -18.58
N LYS A 92 9.60 -17.61 -17.78
CA LYS A 92 10.55 -16.49 -17.72
C LYS A 92 9.89 -15.11 -17.50
N ASN A 93 8.67 -15.04 -16.96
CA ASN A 93 7.97 -13.78 -16.71
C ASN A 93 8.15 -13.28 -15.27
N THR A 94 9.21 -13.69 -14.61
CA THR A 94 9.57 -13.26 -13.25
C THR A 94 10.29 -11.93 -13.29
N ILE A 95 10.02 -11.11 -12.28
CA ILE A 95 10.76 -9.88 -11.99
C ILE A 95 11.63 -10.17 -10.77
N ASP A 96 12.90 -9.78 -10.82
CA ASP A 96 13.83 -9.95 -9.71
C ASP A 96 13.54 -8.90 -8.61
N PRO A 97 13.11 -9.31 -7.41
CA PRO A 97 12.82 -8.39 -6.33
C PRO A 97 14.04 -7.58 -5.87
N GLU A 98 15.25 -8.15 -5.91
CA GLU A 98 16.46 -7.47 -5.45
C GLU A 98 16.75 -6.26 -6.35
N THR A 99 16.75 -6.45 -7.65
CA THR A 99 16.95 -5.37 -8.63
C THR A 99 15.89 -4.26 -8.49
N ILE A 100 14.63 -4.62 -8.23
CA ILE A 100 13.56 -3.63 -8.05
C ILE A 100 13.73 -2.86 -6.74
N ILE A 101 14.09 -3.54 -5.65
CA ILE A 101 14.34 -2.89 -4.36
C ILE A 101 15.56 -1.97 -4.44
N GLU A 102 16.61 -2.35 -5.13
CA GLU A 102 17.78 -1.50 -5.34
C GLU A 102 17.45 -0.22 -6.12
N ASN A 103 16.60 -0.32 -7.14
CA ASN A 103 16.24 0.81 -7.99
C ASN A 103 15.18 1.73 -7.38
N TYR A 104 14.20 1.20 -6.66
CA TYR A 104 13.01 1.95 -6.19
C TYR A 104 12.86 2.00 -4.67
N GLY A 105 13.60 1.16 -3.93
CA GLY A 105 13.44 1.00 -2.49
C GLY A 105 12.26 0.12 -2.09
N ALA A 106 12.39 -0.56 -0.95
CA ALA A 106 11.38 -1.52 -0.48
C ALA A 106 10.01 -0.87 -0.20
N ASP A 107 9.97 0.36 0.30
CA ASP A 107 8.71 1.06 0.58
C ASP A 107 7.90 1.34 -0.68
N SER A 108 8.58 1.61 -1.80
CA SER A 108 7.90 1.82 -3.09
C SER A 108 7.28 0.53 -3.61
N VAL A 109 7.98 -0.59 -3.46
CA VAL A 109 7.48 -1.93 -3.82
C VAL A 109 6.25 -2.28 -2.98
N ARG A 110 6.34 -2.08 -1.65
CA ARG A 110 5.22 -2.31 -0.73
C ARG A 110 4.00 -1.47 -1.11
N LEU A 111 4.23 -0.17 -1.38
CA LEU A 111 3.17 0.75 -1.75
C LEU A 111 2.49 0.32 -3.06
N PHE A 112 3.27 -0.08 -4.07
CA PHE A 112 2.75 -0.58 -5.34
C PHE A 112 1.88 -1.82 -5.15
N ILE A 113 2.40 -2.86 -4.49
CA ILE A 113 1.67 -4.12 -4.27
C ILE A 113 0.36 -3.90 -3.50
N LEU A 114 0.38 -3.01 -2.50
CA LEU A 114 -0.80 -2.73 -1.68
C LEU A 114 -1.82 -1.80 -2.36
N SER A 115 -1.43 -1.05 -3.41
CA SER A 115 -2.27 -0.02 -4.02
C SER A 115 -3.15 -0.52 -5.16
N ASP A 116 -2.72 -1.56 -5.87
CA ASP A 116 -3.33 -1.96 -7.15
C ASP A 116 -4.75 -2.50 -6.98
N SER A 117 -4.93 -3.49 -6.12
CA SER A 117 -6.20 -4.18 -5.92
C SER A 117 -6.40 -4.68 -4.50
N PRO A 118 -7.63 -5.08 -4.13
CA PRO A 118 -7.83 -5.84 -2.90
C PRO A 118 -6.93 -7.07 -2.87
N PRO A 119 -6.38 -7.44 -1.69
CA PRO A 119 -5.33 -8.45 -1.60
C PRO A 119 -5.75 -9.86 -2.04
N GLU A 120 -7.05 -10.14 -2.17
CA GLU A 120 -7.55 -11.42 -2.71
C GLU A 120 -7.45 -11.50 -4.23
N LYS A 121 -7.25 -10.38 -4.91
CA LYS A 121 -7.13 -10.32 -6.38
C LYS A 121 -5.69 -10.34 -6.81
N ASP A 122 -5.48 -10.80 -8.04
CA ASP A 122 -4.17 -10.76 -8.66
C ASP A 122 -3.71 -9.31 -8.89
N VAL A 123 -2.43 -9.09 -8.63
CA VAL A 123 -1.75 -7.81 -8.88
C VAL A 123 -1.05 -7.89 -10.23
N GLN A 124 -1.36 -6.95 -11.11
CA GLN A 124 -0.68 -6.85 -12.41
C GLN A 124 0.60 -6.04 -12.27
N TRP A 125 1.74 -6.65 -12.54
CA TRP A 125 3.02 -5.93 -12.52
C TRP A 125 3.01 -4.81 -13.57
N SER A 126 3.41 -3.62 -13.17
CA SER A 126 3.47 -2.44 -14.02
C SER A 126 4.65 -1.56 -13.64
N GLU A 127 5.57 -1.36 -14.58
CA GLU A 127 6.70 -0.43 -14.37
C GLU A 127 6.21 1.01 -14.14
N GLN A 128 5.13 1.42 -14.82
CA GLN A 128 4.52 2.73 -14.60
C GLN A 128 3.96 2.86 -13.19
N GLY A 129 3.27 1.82 -12.69
CA GLY A 129 2.76 1.76 -11.33
C GLY A 129 3.88 1.82 -10.29
N MET A 130 4.97 1.09 -10.55
CA MET A 130 6.17 1.10 -9.72
C MET A 130 6.81 2.49 -9.66
N ALA A 131 7.01 3.12 -10.82
CA ALA A 131 7.57 4.48 -10.91
C ALA A 131 6.65 5.52 -10.25
N ALA A 132 5.32 5.37 -10.34
CA ALA A 132 4.36 6.24 -9.68
C ALA A 132 4.44 6.12 -8.16
N SER A 133 4.57 4.89 -7.63
CA SER A 133 4.76 4.61 -6.21
C SER A 133 6.05 5.23 -5.68
N TYR A 134 7.14 5.08 -6.41
CA TYR A 134 8.42 5.70 -6.07
C TYR A 134 8.33 7.23 -6.02
N LYS A 135 7.73 7.85 -7.04
CA LYS A 135 7.49 9.30 -7.06
C LYS A 135 6.64 9.76 -5.89
N PHE A 136 5.71 8.94 -5.42
CA PHE A 136 4.90 9.28 -4.27
C PHE A 136 5.70 9.23 -2.96
N ILE A 137 6.55 8.23 -2.76
CA ILE A 137 7.49 8.20 -1.63
C ILE A 137 8.38 9.46 -1.62
N GLN A 138 8.90 9.87 -2.78
CA GLN A 138 9.67 11.11 -2.88
C GLN A 138 8.83 12.34 -2.50
N LYS A 139 7.55 12.41 -2.90
CA LYS A 139 6.66 13.51 -2.48
C LYS A 139 6.39 13.52 -0.98
N LEU A 140 6.23 12.35 -0.36
CA LEU A 140 6.11 12.23 1.09
C LEU A 140 7.37 12.75 1.80
N TRP A 141 8.56 12.43 1.27
CA TRP A 141 9.82 12.92 1.80
C TRP A 141 9.96 14.46 1.70
N VAL A 142 9.59 15.02 0.56
CA VAL A 142 9.56 16.49 0.38
C VAL A 142 8.58 17.15 1.35
N LEU A 143 7.40 16.55 1.56
CA LEU A 143 6.43 17.05 2.54
C LEU A 143 6.99 17.00 3.97
N HIS A 144 7.67 15.91 4.34
CA HIS A 144 8.34 15.80 5.65
C HIS A 144 9.34 16.95 5.86
N GLY A 145 10.18 17.26 4.87
CA GLY A 145 11.09 18.40 4.93
C GLY A 145 10.38 19.74 5.18
N LYS A 146 9.26 19.99 4.49
CA LYS A 146 8.43 21.19 4.70
C LYS A 146 7.83 21.24 6.10
N ILE A 147 7.37 20.11 6.62
CA ILE A 147 6.84 20.01 8.00
C ILE A 147 7.94 20.31 9.00
N LYS A 148 9.14 19.71 8.86
CA LYS A 148 10.29 20.01 9.72
C LYS A 148 10.62 21.51 9.78
N GLU A 149 10.64 22.17 8.63
CA GLU A 149 10.89 23.62 8.56
C GLU A 149 9.77 24.43 9.25
N LYS A 150 8.51 23.95 9.11
CA LYS A 150 7.38 24.60 9.80
C LYS A 150 7.46 24.45 11.32
N LEU A 151 7.90 23.28 11.81
CA LEU A 151 8.04 22.99 13.24
C LEU A 151 9.15 23.83 13.91
N LYS A 152 10.14 24.32 13.16
CA LYS A 152 11.19 25.22 13.67
C LYS A 152 10.70 26.65 13.93
N LYS A 153 9.59 27.05 13.32
CA LYS A 153 9.04 28.40 13.47
C LYS A 153 8.30 28.52 14.81
N LYS A 154 8.40 29.70 15.45
CA LYS A 154 7.71 29.98 16.72
C LYS A 154 6.20 29.74 16.59
N ASN A 155 5.61 29.18 17.63
CA ASN A 155 4.16 28.94 17.72
C ASN A 155 3.35 30.19 17.41
N SER A 156 2.45 30.10 16.46
CA SER A 156 1.32 30.99 16.38
C SER A 156 0.25 30.47 17.36
N ASN A 157 -0.34 31.37 18.16
CA ASN A 157 -1.44 31.04 19.06
C ASN A 157 -2.76 30.79 18.30
N VAL A 158 -2.70 30.64 17.00
CA VAL A 158 -3.87 30.42 16.15
C VAL A 158 -4.20 28.93 16.18
N SER A 159 -5.32 28.59 16.81
CA SER A 159 -5.99 27.32 16.60
C SER A 159 -6.49 27.32 15.17
N SER A 160 -5.67 26.85 14.27
CA SER A 160 -6.02 26.83 12.87
C SER A 160 -6.36 25.42 12.47
N ILE A 161 -7.42 25.28 11.76
CA ILE A 161 -7.76 24.08 11.02
C ILE A 161 -7.72 22.83 11.88
N ASP A 162 -8.69 22.11 11.74
CA ASP A 162 -8.98 20.78 12.19
C ASP A 162 -7.88 19.72 11.85
N ILE A 163 -6.57 20.00 12.11
CA ILE A 163 -5.54 18.98 11.95
C ILE A 163 -5.88 17.77 12.80
N SER A 164 -6.23 18.00 14.06
CA SER A 164 -6.60 16.94 14.98
C SER A 164 -7.84 16.18 14.50
N LYS A 165 -8.84 16.88 13.98
CA LYS A 165 -10.07 16.25 13.41
C LYS A 165 -9.74 15.40 12.18
N ASN A 166 -8.96 15.94 11.24
CA ASN A 166 -8.58 15.19 10.03
C ASN A 166 -7.66 14.00 10.35
N THR A 167 -6.73 14.15 11.30
CA THR A 167 -5.90 13.04 11.78
C THR A 167 -6.74 11.93 12.39
N ASN A 168 -7.69 12.25 13.27
CA ASN A 168 -8.58 11.26 13.87
C ASN A 168 -9.46 10.56 12.82
N LYS A 169 -10.00 11.30 11.86
CA LYS A 169 -10.74 10.73 10.72
C LYS A 169 -9.86 9.78 9.89
N PHE A 170 -8.62 10.18 9.60
CA PHE A 170 -7.67 9.35 8.88
C PHE A 170 -7.40 8.04 9.63
N ILE A 171 -7.05 8.10 10.93
CA ILE A 171 -6.78 6.91 11.75
C ILE A 171 -8.02 6.01 11.81
N SER A 172 -9.21 6.58 11.96
CA SER A 172 -10.47 5.82 11.97
C SER A 172 -10.71 5.08 10.64
N LYS A 173 -10.47 5.73 9.50
CA LYS A 173 -10.56 5.11 8.18
C LYS A 173 -9.54 3.95 8.05
N ILE A 174 -8.30 4.17 8.50
CA ILE A 174 -7.26 3.14 8.45
C ILE A 174 -7.66 1.93 9.29
N ASN A 175 -8.10 2.11 10.55
CA ASN A 175 -8.52 1.02 11.41
C ASN A 175 -9.61 0.18 10.77
N ASN A 176 -10.67 0.82 10.28
CA ASN A 176 -11.78 0.13 9.61
C ASN A 176 -11.35 -0.66 8.36
N ASN A 177 -10.35 -0.15 7.64
CA ASN A 177 -9.85 -0.81 6.44
C ASN A 177 -8.84 -1.92 6.75
N LEU A 178 -8.06 -1.79 7.84
CA LEU A 178 -7.19 -2.86 8.34
C LEU A 178 -8.00 -4.09 8.77
N ASP A 179 -9.06 -3.89 9.54
CA ASP A 179 -9.95 -4.97 9.99
C ASP A 179 -10.59 -5.74 8.83
N ARG A 180 -10.71 -5.10 7.67
CA ARG A 180 -11.31 -5.68 6.46
C ARG A 180 -10.29 -6.09 5.40
N PHE A 181 -9.00 -5.94 5.66
CA PHE A 181 -7.92 -6.15 4.69
C PHE A 181 -8.04 -5.30 3.40
N HIS A 182 -8.70 -4.14 3.46
CA HIS A 182 -8.84 -3.21 2.33
C HIS A 182 -7.60 -2.35 2.14
N TYR A 183 -6.45 -2.95 1.86
CA TYR A 183 -5.16 -2.26 1.78
C TYR A 183 -5.11 -1.21 0.68
N ASN A 184 -5.70 -1.45 -0.47
CA ASN A 184 -5.78 -0.47 -1.56
C ASN A 184 -6.54 0.80 -1.15
N VAL A 185 -7.59 0.67 -0.31
CA VAL A 185 -8.31 1.82 0.24
C VAL A 185 -7.45 2.56 1.27
N ILE A 186 -6.63 1.83 2.05
CA ILE A 186 -5.64 2.45 2.96
C ILE A 186 -4.69 3.33 2.16
N ILE A 187 -4.18 2.86 1.03
CA ILE A 187 -3.28 3.66 0.19
C ILE A 187 -4.00 4.92 -0.33
N ALA A 188 -5.27 4.81 -0.74
CA ALA A 188 -6.06 5.98 -1.13
C ALA A 188 -6.21 6.98 0.04
N ASN A 189 -6.44 6.51 1.27
CA ASN A 189 -6.49 7.38 2.44
C ASN A 189 -5.12 8.04 2.75
N ILE A 190 -4.01 7.38 2.45
CA ILE A 190 -2.67 8.00 2.57
C ILE A 190 -2.50 9.14 1.56
N TYR A 191 -2.99 9.00 0.33
CA TYR A 191 -3.03 10.12 -0.62
C TYR A 191 -3.93 11.27 -0.13
N GLU A 192 -5.06 10.98 0.49
CA GLU A 192 -5.95 12.00 1.06
C GLU A 192 -5.24 12.81 2.16
N ILE A 193 -4.61 12.13 3.14
CA ILE A 193 -3.90 12.82 4.23
C ILE A 193 -2.67 13.58 3.75
N TYR A 194 -1.95 13.05 2.75
CA TYR A 194 -0.86 13.76 2.09
C TYR A 194 -1.35 15.08 1.49
N ASN A 195 -2.42 15.05 0.72
CA ASN A 195 -2.98 16.25 0.09
C ASN A 195 -3.44 17.27 1.13
N PHE A 196 -4.11 16.81 2.18
CA PHE A 196 -4.53 17.66 3.30
C PHE A 196 -3.33 18.34 3.96
N LEU A 197 -2.31 17.59 4.36
CA LEU A 197 -1.11 18.13 4.99
C LEU A 197 -0.35 19.11 4.06
N ASN A 198 -0.21 18.76 2.78
CA ASN A 198 0.51 19.60 1.83
C ASN A 198 -0.22 20.95 1.55
N GLN A 199 -1.55 20.97 1.64
CA GLN A 199 -2.34 22.21 1.58
C GLN A 199 -2.23 23.00 2.89
N SER A 200 -2.37 22.33 4.03
CA SER A 200 -2.40 22.95 5.35
C SER A 200 -1.07 23.57 5.75
N ILE A 201 0.06 23.04 5.25
CA ILE A 201 1.40 23.53 5.61
C ILE A 201 1.62 25.00 5.26
N ASN A 202 0.87 25.55 4.31
CA ASN A 202 0.95 26.96 3.90
C ASN A 202 0.17 27.89 4.82
N ALA A 203 -0.73 27.36 5.67
CA ALA A 203 -1.52 28.14 6.63
C ALA A 203 -0.71 28.36 7.93
N GLU A 204 -1.19 29.28 8.77
CA GLU A 204 -0.67 29.41 10.13
C GLU A 204 -1.14 28.21 10.96
N LEU A 205 -0.20 27.50 11.60
CA LEU A 205 -0.45 26.29 12.35
C LEU A 205 0.24 26.35 13.70
N ASN A 206 -0.39 25.79 14.72
CA ASN A 206 0.28 25.54 15.99
C ASN A 206 1.32 24.42 15.79
N SER A 207 2.59 24.72 16.04
CA SER A 207 3.70 23.78 15.79
C SER A 207 3.61 22.53 16.65
N GLN A 208 3.14 22.65 17.90
CA GLN A 208 2.98 21.51 18.80
C GLN A 208 1.85 20.58 18.32
N GLU A 209 0.70 21.15 17.98
CA GLU A 209 -0.43 20.40 17.46
C GLU A 209 -0.07 19.70 16.13
N LEU A 210 0.62 20.41 15.23
CA LEU A 210 1.14 19.82 13.99
C LEU A 210 2.07 18.65 14.28
N ARG A 211 3.03 18.81 15.21
CA ARG A 211 3.97 17.76 15.58
C ARG A 211 3.24 16.52 16.09
N GLU A 212 2.36 16.68 17.09
CA GLU A 212 1.64 15.58 17.72
C GLU A 212 0.78 14.79 16.69
N ASN A 213 0.09 15.49 15.81
CA ASN A 213 -0.75 14.84 14.80
C ASN A 213 0.09 14.21 13.69
N TYR A 214 1.18 14.84 13.27
CA TYR A 214 2.06 14.26 12.26
C TYR A 214 2.75 12.99 12.78
N THR A 215 3.20 12.98 14.04
CA THR A 215 3.75 11.77 14.69
C THR A 215 2.73 10.62 14.71
N LYS A 216 1.45 10.90 15.03
CA LYS A 216 0.39 9.89 14.96
C LYS A 216 0.21 9.34 13.53
N ILE A 217 0.23 10.22 12.52
CA ILE A 217 0.15 9.80 11.12
C ILE A 217 1.33 8.91 10.75
N LEU A 218 2.56 9.30 11.09
CA LEU A 218 3.76 8.49 10.83
C LEU A 218 3.69 7.11 11.50
N SER A 219 3.20 7.04 12.74
CA SER A 219 3.03 5.77 13.46
C SER A 219 2.07 4.83 12.73
N VAL A 220 1.00 5.35 12.13
CA VAL A 220 0.05 4.58 11.34
C VAL A 220 0.64 4.15 9.98
N LEU A 221 1.62 4.88 9.45
CA LEU A 221 2.30 4.53 8.22
C LEU A 221 3.37 3.43 8.37
N LEU A 222 3.87 3.18 9.60
CA LEU A 222 4.91 2.18 9.87
C LEU A 222 4.65 0.79 9.24
N PRO A 223 3.47 0.18 9.35
CA PRO A 223 3.24 -1.12 8.74
C PRO A 223 3.18 -1.11 7.20
N ILE A 224 3.03 0.06 6.58
CA ILE A 224 2.86 0.21 5.13
C ILE A 224 4.17 0.62 4.46
N VAL A 225 4.78 1.70 4.93
CA VAL A 225 6.04 2.29 4.44
C VAL A 225 7.03 2.45 5.59
N PRO A 226 7.57 1.33 6.11
CA PRO A 226 8.33 1.31 7.36
C PRO A 226 9.60 2.15 7.35
N HIS A 227 10.36 2.13 6.25
CA HIS A 227 11.62 2.87 6.18
C HIS A 227 11.38 4.37 6.19
N TYR A 228 10.45 4.85 5.35
CA TYR A 228 10.05 6.26 5.34
C TYR A 228 9.55 6.72 6.71
N ALA A 229 8.59 5.98 7.29
CA ALA A 229 7.98 6.36 8.55
C ALA A 229 8.97 6.35 9.72
N SER A 230 9.84 5.34 9.80
CA SER A 230 10.89 5.25 10.83
C SER A 230 11.89 6.38 10.73
N GLU A 231 12.35 6.70 9.53
CA GLU A 231 13.30 7.79 9.31
C GLU A 231 12.70 9.14 9.69
N CYS A 232 11.43 9.38 9.31
CA CYS A 232 10.72 10.60 9.70
C CYS A 232 10.53 10.72 11.22
N LEU A 233 10.22 9.63 11.92
CA LEU A 233 10.11 9.63 13.39
C LEU A 233 11.46 9.89 14.04
N ASN A 234 12.53 9.26 13.57
CA ASN A 234 13.90 9.52 14.04
C ASN A 234 14.28 11.00 13.88
N ASP A 235 14.00 11.57 12.72
CA ASP A 235 14.25 12.99 12.41
C ASP A 235 13.50 13.95 13.36
N LEU A 236 12.37 13.53 13.87
CA LEU A 236 11.59 14.28 14.87
C LEU A 236 12.02 13.98 16.30
N ASN A 237 13.01 13.11 16.54
CA ASN A 237 13.38 12.59 17.85
C ASN A 237 12.21 11.93 18.59
N ASP A 238 11.32 11.27 17.86
CA ASP A 238 10.20 10.53 18.40
C ASP A 238 10.51 9.02 18.43
N ASN A 239 9.88 8.30 19.36
CA ASN A 239 10.11 6.87 19.50
C ASN A 239 9.43 6.11 18.36
N ILE A 240 10.19 5.25 17.65
CA ILE A 240 9.67 4.39 16.59
C ILE A 240 8.66 3.35 17.14
N PHE A 241 8.83 2.90 18.37
CA PHE A 241 7.95 1.90 19.01
C PHE A 241 6.80 2.55 19.79
N GLN A 242 6.14 3.50 19.18
CA GLN A 242 4.94 4.09 19.77
C GLN A 242 3.78 3.11 19.73
N ASN A 243 2.90 3.22 20.74
CA ASN A 243 1.63 2.51 20.71
C ASN A 243 0.78 3.01 19.54
N TRP A 244 -0.04 2.11 18.99
CA TRP A 244 -1.00 2.48 17.95
C TRP A 244 -1.87 3.66 18.41
N PRO A 245 -2.01 4.73 17.59
CA PRO A 245 -2.67 5.96 18.02
C PRO A 245 -4.14 5.72 18.37
N GLN A 246 -4.54 6.19 19.53
CA GLN A 246 -5.95 6.15 19.95
C GLN A 246 -6.74 7.24 19.25
N ILE A 247 -8.00 6.92 18.94
CA ILE A 247 -8.94 7.84 18.29
C ILE A 247 -9.74 8.59 19.36
N ASP A 248 -9.77 9.91 19.27
CA ASP A 248 -10.76 10.70 19.99
C ASP A 248 -12.09 10.70 19.22
N LYS A 249 -13.08 9.96 19.75
CA LYS A 249 -14.40 9.83 19.13
C LYS A 249 -15.14 11.16 19.01
N LYS A 250 -14.86 12.15 19.87
CA LYS A 250 -15.47 13.49 19.77
C LYS A 250 -15.03 14.20 18.49
N MET A 251 -13.79 13.97 18.04
CA MET A 251 -13.26 14.53 16.80
C MET A 251 -13.85 13.91 15.53
N LEU A 252 -14.59 12.82 15.64
CA LEU A 252 -15.26 12.17 14.50
C LEU A 252 -16.68 12.72 14.25
N GLN A 253 -17.23 13.46 15.20
CA GLN A 253 -18.56 14.04 15.05
C GLN A 253 -18.53 15.13 13.99
N GLU A 254 -19.48 15.08 13.09
CA GLU A 254 -19.71 16.13 12.09
C GLU A 254 -20.92 16.94 12.49
N ASP A 255 -20.77 18.26 12.44
CA ASP A 255 -21.84 19.19 12.78
C ASP A 255 -22.90 19.32 11.67
N TYR A 256 -22.62 18.68 10.50
CA TYR A 256 -23.49 18.72 9.32
C TYR A 256 -23.37 17.45 8.49
N VAL A 257 -24.42 17.17 7.72
CA VAL A 257 -24.45 16.07 6.75
C VAL A 257 -24.45 16.67 5.34
N GLU A 258 -23.51 16.21 4.52
CA GLU A 258 -23.46 16.64 3.11
C GLU A 258 -24.31 15.72 2.23
N TYR A 259 -25.27 16.30 1.51
CA TYR A 259 -26.07 15.60 0.53
C TYR A 259 -25.61 15.90 -0.89
N VAL A 260 -25.35 14.85 -1.67
CA VAL A 260 -25.05 14.99 -3.10
C VAL A 260 -26.37 15.04 -3.86
N VAL A 261 -26.65 16.16 -4.50
CA VAL A 261 -27.80 16.30 -5.41
C VAL A 261 -27.41 15.79 -6.77
N GLN A 262 -28.14 14.82 -7.28
CA GLN A 262 -27.94 14.24 -8.60
C GLN A 262 -29.18 14.45 -9.48
N ILE A 263 -28.96 14.76 -10.74
CA ILE A 263 -30.00 14.77 -11.79
C ILE A 263 -29.54 13.85 -12.91
N ASN A 264 -30.33 12.84 -13.21
CA ASN A 264 -30.03 11.80 -14.19
C ASN A 264 -28.64 11.13 -13.94
N GLY A 265 -28.34 10.79 -12.66
CA GLY A 265 -27.09 10.14 -12.27
C GLY A 265 -25.86 11.05 -12.29
N LYS A 266 -25.98 12.32 -12.66
CA LYS A 266 -24.87 13.29 -12.65
C LYS A 266 -24.95 14.20 -11.45
N LYS A 267 -23.86 14.31 -10.70
CA LYS A 267 -23.73 15.26 -9.58
C LYS A 267 -23.95 16.69 -10.08
N ARG A 268 -24.86 17.45 -9.44
CA ARG A 268 -25.20 18.83 -9.76
C ARG A 268 -24.86 19.81 -8.66
N ALA A 269 -25.06 19.41 -7.40
CA ALA A 269 -24.79 20.26 -6.25
C ALA A 269 -24.40 19.42 -5.03
N MET A 270 -23.86 20.10 -4.04
CA MET A 270 -23.71 19.61 -2.66
C MET A 270 -24.52 20.54 -1.77
N ILE A 271 -25.31 19.97 -0.87
CA ILE A 271 -26.09 20.70 0.15
C ILE A 271 -25.56 20.27 1.52
N LYS A 272 -25.31 21.26 2.40
CA LYS A 272 -24.92 21.06 3.80
C LYS A 272 -26.11 21.24 4.70
#